data_f68dfcdfec160127fc96f9e64a7cb792
#
_entry.id   f68dfcdfec160127fc96f9e64a7cb792
#
_cell.length_a   1.000
_cell.length_b   1.000
_cell.length_c   1.000
_cell.angle_alpha   90.00
_cell.angle_beta   90.00
_cell.angle_gamma   90.00
#
_symmetry.space_group_name_H-M   'P 1'
#
loop_
_entity.id
_entity.type
_entity.pdbx_description
1 polymer ?
#
loop_
_entity_poly.entity_id
_entity_poly.type
_entity_poly.pdbx_seq_one_letter_code
_entity_poly.pdbx_strand_id
1 'polypeptide(L)'
;MKKITFLTGHNWKSNRLGGFHKFAEEAVKQGIDVVFFSFPRPYYSYFQHQELYNKKTIKQLQKGIVYNYEKATLKNVTFSTFKLPNFFNKFLSDSAMNAFERFSFKSFKKFALENFSNTDVFVFESCDGMIFLKKLKKLFPNAKFVYRPSDPLMFDGCLIRYYKNEKYMILNADLNIIVNQEGLNLYKRKIPDFEKTVKYTLLSNGVDIESYQKKYPIPELLQRPNTFLYVGAWEVEWNLLFESAKTLPNFNFIIVCPNYPDDSIIQTIKNYSNLFYVPGIKPEEVPAWITNCSVVIVPYVTDFYKNRPLGITAKYYQAMAAGKPIVAYCDTPKLKDEGIPVTYTYKDFIEECRKSIEIKSKAYNFDLKDRQWSNITRKFMELLNSLE
;
A
#
# COMPACT_ATOMS: atom_id res chain seq x y z
N MET A 1 21.51 -9.20 -14.17
CA MET A 1 20.66 -9.66 -13.04
C MET A 1 19.85 -10.87 -13.46
N LYS A 2 19.87 -11.96 -12.66
CA LYS A 2 19.18 -13.22 -12.96
C LYS A 2 18.07 -13.52 -11.97
N LYS A 3 18.19 -13.05 -10.73
CA LYS A 3 17.22 -13.34 -9.65
C LYS A 3 17.02 -12.16 -8.70
N ILE A 4 15.74 -11.83 -8.44
CA ILE A 4 15.34 -10.80 -7.47
C ILE A 4 14.55 -11.45 -6.34
N THR A 5 14.82 -11.05 -5.10
CA THR A 5 14.01 -11.42 -3.93
C THR A 5 13.29 -10.18 -3.38
N PHE A 6 11.95 -10.16 -3.45
CA PHE A 6 11.12 -9.13 -2.85
C PHE A 6 10.70 -9.53 -1.44
N LEU A 7 10.93 -8.67 -0.45
CA LEU A 7 10.45 -8.82 0.92
C LEU A 7 9.32 -7.82 1.15
N THR A 8 8.09 -8.32 1.22
CA THR A 8 6.89 -7.48 1.20
C THR A 8 5.86 -7.92 2.24
N GLY A 9 4.95 -7.03 2.60
CA GLY A 9 3.78 -7.31 3.43
C GLY A 9 2.67 -8.10 2.71
N HIS A 10 2.78 -8.31 1.40
CA HIS A 10 1.76 -8.91 0.56
C HIS A 10 1.99 -10.39 0.28
N ASN A 11 0.93 -11.15 0.02
CA ASN A 11 1.02 -12.46 -0.61
C ASN A 11 0.85 -12.30 -2.13
N TRP A 12 1.49 -13.19 -2.93
CA TRP A 12 1.40 -13.12 -4.39
C TRP A 12 -0.04 -13.21 -4.91
N LYS A 13 -0.85 -14.09 -4.35
CA LYS A 13 -2.29 -14.21 -4.66
C LYS A 13 -3.15 -13.46 -3.65
N SER A 14 -2.86 -12.18 -3.45
CA SER A 14 -3.64 -11.30 -2.56
C SER A 14 -4.73 -10.57 -3.33
N ASN A 15 -5.88 -10.36 -2.70
CA ASN A 15 -6.91 -9.43 -3.18
C ASN A 15 -6.48 -7.95 -3.04
N ARG A 16 -5.30 -7.70 -2.45
CA ARG A 16 -4.71 -6.35 -2.35
C ARG A 16 -3.43 -6.33 -3.16
N LEU A 17 -3.52 -5.91 -4.42
CA LEU A 17 -2.37 -5.76 -5.28
C LEU A 17 -1.67 -4.42 -5.00
N GLY A 18 -0.38 -4.48 -4.68
CA GLY A 18 0.47 -3.31 -4.47
C GLY A 18 1.55 -3.18 -5.56
N GLY A 19 2.34 -2.12 -5.48
CA GLY A 19 3.44 -1.88 -6.43
C GLY A 19 4.44 -3.02 -6.53
N PHE A 20 4.67 -3.76 -5.45
CA PHE A 20 5.56 -4.92 -5.44
C PHE A 20 5.09 -6.06 -6.35
N HIS A 21 3.78 -6.24 -6.53
CA HIS A 21 3.25 -7.19 -7.52
C HIS A 21 3.62 -6.76 -8.94
N LYS A 22 3.47 -5.46 -9.26
CA LYS A 22 3.80 -4.93 -10.58
C LYS A 22 5.29 -5.04 -10.91
N PHE A 23 6.17 -4.79 -9.93
CA PHE A 23 7.62 -4.97 -10.10
C PHE A 23 8.00 -6.43 -10.28
N ALA A 24 7.38 -7.35 -9.52
CA ALA A 24 7.62 -8.78 -9.67
C ALA A 24 7.08 -9.32 -11.02
N GLU A 25 5.91 -8.87 -11.47
CA GLU A 25 5.35 -9.18 -12.80
C GLU A 25 6.30 -8.73 -13.91
N GLU A 26 6.85 -7.52 -13.80
CA GLU A 26 7.80 -7.01 -14.80
C GLU A 26 9.09 -7.81 -14.82
N ALA A 27 9.64 -8.17 -13.64
CA ALA A 27 10.85 -8.97 -13.55
C ALA A 27 10.68 -10.33 -14.26
N VAL A 28 9.59 -11.06 -14.01
CA VAL A 28 9.36 -12.36 -14.67
C VAL A 28 9.11 -12.22 -16.17
N LYS A 29 8.48 -11.14 -16.64
CA LYS A 29 8.34 -10.84 -18.08
C LYS A 29 9.69 -10.63 -18.77
N GLN A 30 10.65 -10.04 -18.06
CA GLN A 30 12.02 -9.85 -18.54
C GLN A 30 12.90 -11.11 -18.42
N GLY A 31 12.35 -12.23 -17.94
CA GLY A 31 13.07 -13.50 -17.79
C GLY A 31 13.91 -13.57 -16.51
N ILE A 32 13.60 -12.79 -15.50
CA ILE A 32 14.29 -12.75 -14.21
C ILE A 32 13.48 -13.59 -13.21
N ASP A 33 14.12 -14.56 -12.58
CA ASP A 33 13.50 -15.36 -11.53
C ASP A 33 13.18 -14.50 -10.30
N VAL A 34 12.03 -14.74 -9.71
CA VAL A 34 11.55 -13.98 -8.57
C VAL A 34 11.30 -14.87 -7.36
N VAL A 35 11.79 -14.46 -6.20
CA VAL A 35 11.27 -14.93 -4.92
C VAL A 35 10.42 -13.81 -4.30
N PHE A 36 9.14 -14.08 -4.13
CA PHE A 36 8.21 -13.19 -3.47
C PHE A 36 8.05 -13.64 -2.01
N PHE A 37 8.89 -13.08 -1.15
CA PHE A 37 8.88 -13.38 0.26
C PHE A 37 7.79 -12.56 0.94
N SER A 38 6.63 -13.19 1.07
CA SER A 38 5.54 -12.66 1.84
C SER A 38 5.96 -12.60 3.31
N PHE A 39 5.92 -11.44 3.87
CA PHE A 39 6.18 -11.05 5.24
C PHE A 39 6.21 -12.23 6.25
N PRO A 40 7.19 -12.29 7.16
CA PRO A 40 7.21 -13.32 8.19
C PRO A 40 5.95 -13.24 9.05
N ARG A 41 5.23 -14.35 9.12
CA ARG A 41 3.98 -14.43 9.89
C ARG A 41 4.25 -14.88 11.31
N PRO A 42 3.75 -14.12 12.31
CA PRO A 42 3.75 -14.59 13.69
C PRO A 42 3.00 -15.92 13.82
N TYR A 43 3.43 -16.80 14.70
CA TYR A 43 2.74 -18.08 14.91
C TYR A 43 1.26 -17.93 15.30
N TYR A 44 0.88 -16.86 16.00
CA TYR A 44 -0.52 -16.62 16.32
C TYR A 44 -1.40 -16.33 15.09
N SER A 45 -0.82 -15.97 13.94
CA SER A 45 -1.57 -15.83 12.69
C SER A 45 -2.23 -17.13 12.23
N TYR A 46 -1.77 -18.29 12.69
CA TYR A 46 -2.44 -19.57 12.42
C TYR A 46 -3.88 -19.66 12.96
N PHE A 47 -4.18 -18.85 13.95
CA PHE A 47 -5.49 -18.81 14.59
C PHE A 47 -6.39 -17.68 14.07
N GLN A 48 -5.88 -16.86 13.14
CA GLN A 48 -6.67 -15.84 12.50
C GLN A 48 -7.50 -16.45 11.36
N HIS A 49 -8.81 -16.19 11.35
CA HIS A 49 -9.75 -16.72 10.36
C HIS A 49 -9.76 -15.91 9.06
N GLN A 50 -8.69 -15.22 8.72
CA GLN A 50 -8.59 -14.51 7.46
C GLN A 50 -8.23 -15.47 6.33
N GLU A 51 -8.92 -15.37 5.19
CA GLU A 51 -8.80 -16.30 4.05
C GLU A 51 -7.35 -16.53 3.58
N LEU A 52 -6.54 -15.47 3.55
CA LEU A 52 -5.14 -15.51 3.11
C LEU A 52 -4.14 -15.92 4.20
N TYR A 53 -4.57 -16.04 5.46
CA TYR A 53 -3.70 -16.28 6.61
C TYR A 53 -4.11 -17.49 7.44
N ASN A 54 -4.94 -18.38 6.87
CA ASN A 54 -5.27 -19.62 7.53
C ASN A 54 -4.06 -20.57 7.59
N LYS A 55 -4.11 -21.52 8.52
CA LYS A 55 -3.05 -22.50 8.77
C LYS A 55 -2.63 -23.26 7.50
N LYS A 56 -3.58 -23.60 6.62
CA LYS A 56 -3.34 -24.34 5.36
C LYS A 56 -2.48 -23.50 4.41
N THR A 57 -2.89 -22.27 4.15
CA THR A 57 -2.18 -21.33 3.26
C THR A 57 -0.77 -21.01 3.78
N ILE A 58 -0.62 -20.73 5.07
CA ILE A 58 0.69 -20.46 5.67
C ILE A 58 1.61 -21.66 5.52
N LYS A 59 1.13 -22.88 5.77
CA LYS A 59 1.94 -24.10 5.57
C LYS A 59 2.36 -24.33 4.11
N GLN A 60 1.48 -24.00 3.15
CA GLN A 60 1.83 -24.08 1.72
C GLN A 60 2.90 -23.04 1.37
N LEU A 61 2.76 -21.81 1.83
CA LEU A 61 3.76 -20.75 1.60
C LEU A 61 5.10 -21.04 2.27
N GLN A 62 5.11 -21.73 3.40
CA GLN A 62 6.36 -22.18 4.05
C GLN A 62 7.13 -23.20 3.21
N LYS A 63 6.42 -24.06 2.47
CA LYS A 63 7.01 -24.99 1.50
C LYS A 63 7.41 -24.28 0.20
N GLY A 64 6.78 -23.16 -0.09
CA GLY A 64 6.91 -22.38 -1.32
C GLY A 64 5.93 -22.83 -2.39
N ILE A 65 5.25 -21.86 -2.98
CA ILE A 65 4.36 -22.07 -4.12
C ILE A 65 5.07 -21.49 -5.34
N VAL A 66 5.29 -22.31 -6.36
CA VAL A 66 5.96 -21.91 -7.60
C VAL A 66 4.92 -21.63 -8.67
N TYR A 67 5.07 -20.49 -9.33
CA TYR A 67 4.30 -20.07 -10.50
C TYR A 67 5.26 -20.00 -11.69
N ASN A 68 4.97 -20.79 -12.72
CA ASN A 68 5.78 -20.84 -13.95
C ASN A 68 5.24 -19.81 -14.95
N TYR A 69 6.13 -18.98 -15.46
CA TYR A 69 5.90 -18.04 -16.54
C TYR A 69 6.71 -18.48 -17.76
N GLU A 70 6.46 -17.91 -18.93
CA GLU A 70 7.11 -18.29 -20.17
C GLU A 70 8.66 -18.23 -20.10
N LYS A 71 9.20 -17.21 -19.42
CA LYS A 71 10.64 -16.93 -19.40
C LYS A 71 11.32 -17.07 -18.03
N ALA A 72 10.54 -17.18 -16.97
CA ALA A 72 11.08 -17.19 -15.59
C ALA A 72 10.08 -17.85 -14.63
N THR A 73 10.53 -18.04 -13.39
CA THR A 73 9.70 -18.56 -12.29
C THR A 73 9.50 -17.50 -11.22
N LEU A 74 8.32 -17.56 -10.56
CA LEU A 74 8.08 -16.82 -9.33
C LEU A 74 7.76 -17.82 -8.21
N LYS A 75 8.58 -17.80 -7.15
CA LYS A 75 8.36 -18.60 -5.95
C LYS A 75 7.83 -17.73 -4.81
N ASN A 76 6.59 -17.93 -4.38
CA ASN A 76 6.04 -17.26 -3.22
C ASN A 76 6.30 -18.08 -1.95
N VAL A 77 6.97 -17.49 -0.98
CA VAL A 77 7.34 -18.11 0.28
C VAL A 77 7.00 -17.24 1.48
N THR A 78 6.85 -17.84 2.66
CA THR A 78 6.76 -17.14 3.94
C THR A 78 7.58 -17.84 5.01
N PHE A 79 7.86 -17.13 6.10
CA PHE A 79 8.57 -17.65 7.27
C PHE A 79 7.77 -17.32 8.53
N SER A 80 7.72 -18.22 9.50
CA SER A 80 7.00 -17.95 10.76
C SER A 80 7.95 -17.48 11.84
N THR A 81 7.51 -16.47 12.61
CA THR A 81 8.28 -15.85 13.69
C THR A 81 7.56 -15.99 15.03
N PHE A 82 8.32 -15.91 16.13
CA PHE A 82 7.79 -15.85 17.50
C PHE A 82 7.43 -14.42 17.94
N LYS A 83 7.17 -13.53 16.98
CA LYS A 83 6.74 -12.17 17.29
C LYS A 83 5.49 -12.19 18.18
N LEU A 84 5.57 -11.45 19.29
CA LEU A 84 4.43 -11.26 20.18
C LEU A 84 3.46 -10.22 19.62
N PRO A 85 2.14 -10.32 19.89
CA PRO A 85 1.17 -9.30 19.56
C PRO A 85 1.51 -7.93 20.13
N ASN A 86 1.16 -6.88 19.40
CA ASN A 86 1.54 -5.50 19.76
C ASN A 86 1.03 -5.04 21.13
N PHE A 87 -0.08 -5.60 21.63
CA PHE A 87 -0.62 -5.21 22.93
C PHE A 87 0.36 -5.50 24.09
N PHE A 88 1.29 -6.46 23.93
CA PHE A 88 2.35 -6.73 24.91
C PHE A 88 3.33 -5.57 25.08
N ASN A 89 3.37 -4.59 24.15
CA ASN A 89 4.20 -3.38 24.31
C ASN A 89 3.80 -2.55 25.57
N LYS A 90 2.59 -2.77 26.09
CA LYS A 90 2.17 -2.14 27.35
C LYS A 90 2.90 -2.70 28.59
N PHE A 91 3.42 -3.92 28.47
CA PHE A 91 4.00 -4.67 29.60
C PHE A 91 5.47 -5.02 29.40
N LEU A 92 5.94 -5.09 28.16
CA LEU A 92 7.28 -5.51 27.80
C LEU A 92 8.01 -4.37 27.07
N SER A 93 9.30 -4.24 27.37
CA SER A 93 10.17 -3.33 26.61
C SER A 93 10.36 -3.81 25.17
N ASP A 94 10.66 -2.89 24.25
CA ASP A 94 11.03 -3.20 22.87
C ASP A 94 12.16 -4.23 22.78
N SER A 95 13.12 -4.17 23.71
CA SER A 95 14.23 -5.13 23.76
C SER A 95 13.76 -6.55 24.07
N ALA A 96 12.81 -6.71 25.00
CA ALA A 96 12.18 -7.98 25.33
C ALA A 96 11.35 -8.51 24.14
N MET A 97 10.53 -7.67 23.52
CA MET A 97 9.75 -8.01 22.33
C MET A 97 10.65 -8.51 21.18
N ASN A 98 11.74 -7.81 20.92
CA ASN A 98 12.72 -8.19 19.90
C ASN A 98 13.48 -9.48 20.27
N ALA A 99 13.71 -9.75 21.56
CA ALA A 99 14.34 -10.99 21.99
C ALA A 99 13.49 -12.21 21.65
N PHE A 100 12.17 -12.16 21.88
CA PHE A 100 11.25 -13.24 21.49
C PHE A 100 11.31 -13.51 19.97
N GLU A 101 11.30 -12.46 19.16
CA GLU A 101 11.35 -12.61 17.71
C GLU A 101 12.69 -13.20 17.23
N ARG A 102 13.81 -12.87 17.90
CA ARG A 102 15.15 -13.39 17.60
C ARG A 102 15.28 -14.90 17.76
N PHE A 103 14.48 -15.55 18.59
CA PHE A 103 14.45 -17.01 18.68
C PHE A 103 14.14 -17.68 17.33
N SER A 104 13.31 -17.04 16.51
CA SER A 104 12.99 -17.50 15.16
C SER A 104 14.20 -17.49 14.22
N PHE A 105 15.22 -16.67 14.52
CA PHE A 105 16.32 -16.41 13.59
C PHE A 105 17.30 -17.58 13.47
N LYS A 106 17.28 -18.54 14.40
CA LYS A 106 18.13 -19.74 14.29
C LYS A 106 17.79 -20.55 13.04
N SER A 107 16.48 -20.76 12.80
CA SER A 107 15.99 -21.50 11.63
C SER A 107 15.96 -20.67 10.34
N PHE A 108 15.97 -19.32 10.45
CA PHE A 108 15.96 -18.44 9.29
C PHE A 108 17.18 -18.60 8.37
N LYS A 109 18.36 -18.93 8.92
CA LYS A 109 19.57 -19.16 8.10
C LYS A 109 19.34 -20.27 7.08
N LYS A 110 18.81 -21.42 7.53
CA LYS A 110 18.50 -22.57 6.67
C LYS A 110 17.47 -22.16 5.61
N PHE A 111 16.35 -21.56 6.05
CA PHE A 111 15.30 -21.08 5.16
C PHE A 111 15.83 -20.11 4.09
N ALA A 112 16.68 -19.15 4.49
CA ALA A 112 17.22 -18.15 3.56
C ALA A 112 18.15 -18.80 2.52
N LEU A 113 19.03 -19.73 2.91
CA LEU A 113 19.92 -20.43 1.99
C LEU A 113 19.15 -21.32 1.01
N GLU A 114 18.05 -21.96 1.44
CA GLU A 114 17.21 -22.81 0.60
C GLU A 114 16.37 -22.01 -0.42
N ASN A 115 15.93 -20.81 -0.05
CA ASN A 115 14.99 -20.03 -0.88
C ASN A 115 15.63 -18.85 -1.61
N PHE A 116 16.68 -18.25 -1.06
CA PHE A 116 17.27 -17.01 -1.57
C PHE A 116 18.66 -17.19 -2.20
N SER A 117 19.13 -18.46 -2.36
CA SER A 117 20.41 -18.72 -3.05
C SER A 117 20.41 -18.06 -4.44
N ASN A 118 21.58 -17.53 -4.84
CA ASN A 118 21.79 -16.84 -6.11
C ASN A 118 20.88 -15.60 -6.33
N THR A 119 20.41 -14.97 -5.27
CA THR A 119 19.72 -13.67 -5.37
C THR A 119 20.73 -12.57 -5.65
N ASP A 120 20.56 -11.84 -6.75
CA ASP A 120 21.41 -10.69 -7.10
C ASP A 120 20.96 -9.43 -6.34
N VAL A 121 19.64 -9.22 -6.22
CA VAL A 121 19.07 -8.04 -5.56
C VAL A 121 17.96 -8.42 -4.62
N PHE A 122 18.05 -7.94 -3.38
CA PHE A 122 16.98 -7.97 -2.38
C PHE A 122 16.26 -6.61 -2.36
N VAL A 123 14.96 -6.61 -2.58
CA VAL A 123 14.11 -5.42 -2.53
C VAL A 123 13.17 -5.49 -1.33
N PHE A 124 13.31 -4.56 -0.40
CA PHE A 124 12.54 -4.51 0.84
C PHE A 124 11.43 -3.49 0.77
N GLU A 125 10.25 -3.88 1.16
CA GLU A 125 9.15 -2.99 1.50
C GLU A 125 9.24 -2.56 2.97
N SER A 126 8.52 -1.48 3.34
CA SER A 126 8.32 -1.05 4.72
C SER A 126 7.45 -2.05 5.50
N CYS A 127 8.06 -3.14 5.92
CA CYS A 127 7.41 -4.24 6.64
C CYS A 127 8.37 -4.87 7.67
N ASP A 128 7.85 -5.76 8.52
CA ASP A 128 8.67 -6.44 9.53
C ASP A 128 9.85 -7.25 8.92
N GLY A 129 9.82 -7.54 7.61
CA GLY A 129 10.94 -8.19 6.91
C GLY A 129 12.27 -7.44 6.99
N MET A 130 12.25 -6.13 7.29
CA MET A 130 13.46 -5.31 7.47
C MET A 130 14.40 -5.81 8.57
N ILE A 131 13.90 -6.51 9.58
CA ILE A 131 14.70 -7.09 10.67
C ILE A 131 15.73 -8.09 10.17
N PHE A 132 15.52 -8.69 9.00
CA PHE A 132 16.43 -9.68 8.42
C PHE A 132 17.61 -9.06 7.64
N LEU A 133 17.62 -7.75 7.37
CA LEU A 133 18.66 -7.10 6.57
C LEU A 133 20.08 -7.48 7.00
N LYS A 134 20.41 -7.27 8.30
CA LYS A 134 21.75 -7.57 8.82
C LYS A 134 22.17 -9.03 8.59
N LYS A 135 21.21 -9.96 8.71
CA LYS A 135 21.48 -11.39 8.54
C LYS A 135 21.61 -11.74 7.06
N LEU A 136 20.79 -11.17 6.21
CA LEU A 136 20.85 -11.37 4.76
C LEU A 136 22.14 -10.79 4.17
N LYS A 137 22.56 -9.59 4.57
CA LYS A 137 23.87 -9.02 4.14
C LYS A 137 25.04 -9.94 4.51
N LYS A 138 24.98 -10.60 5.67
CA LYS A 138 26.01 -11.56 6.08
C LYS A 138 25.96 -12.86 5.27
N LEU A 139 24.76 -13.35 4.90
CA LEU A 139 24.58 -14.59 4.16
C LEU A 139 24.83 -14.44 2.66
N PHE A 140 24.54 -13.27 2.12
CA PHE A 140 24.62 -12.94 0.69
C PHE A 140 25.44 -11.66 0.47
N PRO A 141 26.76 -11.67 0.75
CA PRO A 141 27.60 -10.46 0.76
C PRO A 141 27.74 -9.82 -0.62
N ASN A 142 27.54 -10.57 -1.70
CA ASN A 142 27.63 -10.07 -3.08
C ASN A 142 26.31 -9.53 -3.60
N ALA A 143 25.19 -9.75 -2.90
CA ALA A 143 23.89 -9.23 -3.32
C ALA A 143 23.74 -7.75 -2.98
N LYS A 144 22.95 -7.03 -3.78
CA LYS A 144 22.56 -5.64 -3.50
C LYS A 144 21.27 -5.59 -2.69
N PHE A 145 21.13 -4.55 -1.87
CA PHE A 145 20.01 -4.39 -0.94
C PHE A 145 19.33 -3.05 -1.22
N VAL A 146 18.11 -3.12 -1.73
CA VAL A 146 17.31 -1.95 -2.11
C VAL A 146 16.16 -1.81 -1.11
N TYR A 147 15.92 -0.61 -0.64
CA TYR A 147 14.77 -0.27 0.17
C TYR A 147 13.77 0.56 -0.63
N ARG A 148 12.52 0.13 -0.70
CA ARG A 148 11.43 0.84 -1.35
C ARG A 148 10.20 0.85 -0.44
N PRO A 149 10.10 1.82 0.51
CA PRO A 149 8.93 1.94 1.36
C PRO A 149 7.68 2.20 0.52
N SER A 150 6.61 1.45 0.76
CA SER A 150 5.28 1.81 0.27
C SER A 150 4.75 3.00 1.07
N ASP A 151 4.83 2.91 2.39
CA ASP A 151 4.52 3.98 3.34
C ASP A 151 5.65 4.07 4.37
N PRO A 152 6.15 5.27 4.72
CA PRO A 152 7.13 5.43 5.78
C PRO A 152 6.59 4.95 7.13
N LEU A 153 7.43 4.28 7.92
CA LEU A 153 7.10 3.85 9.28
C LEU A 153 7.65 4.80 10.36
N MET A 154 8.54 5.74 9.99
CA MET A 154 9.16 6.70 10.91
C MET A 154 8.31 7.95 11.17
N PHE A 155 6.98 7.81 11.13
CA PHE A 155 6.06 8.91 11.47
C PHE A 155 5.96 9.14 12.98
N ASP A 156 5.43 10.29 13.39
CA ASP A 156 5.26 10.62 14.80
C ASP A 156 4.22 9.71 15.44
N GLY A 157 4.54 9.17 16.62
CA GLY A 157 3.70 8.19 17.32
C GLY A 157 3.90 6.72 16.86
N CYS A 158 4.79 6.44 15.92
CA CYS A 158 5.12 5.06 15.57
C CYS A 158 5.82 4.32 16.72
N LEU A 159 5.70 3.00 16.74
CA LEU A 159 6.44 2.17 17.70
C LEU A 159 7.96 2.31 17.48
N ILE A 160 8.72 2.50 18.56
CA ILE A 160 10.17 2.73 18.53
C ILE A 160 10.89 1.62 17.74
N ARG A 161 10.43 0.37 17.82
CA ARG A 161 11.02 -0.74 17.06
C ARG A 161 10.89 -0.55 15.54
N TYR A 162 9.76 -0.05 15.04
CA TYR A 162 9.60 0.21 13.61
C TYR A 162 10.47 1.37 13.16
N TYR A 163 10.53 2.43 13.96
CA TYR A 163 11.45 3.54 13.74
C TYR A 163 12.90 3.06 13.63
N LYS A 164 13.37 2.27 14.60
CA LYS A 164 14.76 1.76 14.61
C LYS A 164 15.06 0.84 13.44
N ASN A 165 14.13 -0.06 13.09
CA ASN A 165 14.31 -0.99 11.98
C ASN A 165 14.35 -0.27 10.64
N GLU A 166 13.44 0.69 10.42
CA GLU A 166 13.43 1.47 9.18
C GLU A 166 14.65 2.36 9.05
N LYS A 167 15.04 3.07 10.13
CA LYS A 167 16.27 3.86 10.15
C LYS A 167 17.49 3.01 9.81
N TYR A 168 17.60 1.82 10.41
CA TYR A 168 18.69 0.89 10.10
C TYR A 168 18.65 0.44 8.64
N MET A 169 17.46 0.13 8.10
CA MET A 169 17.26 -0.24 6.71
C MET A 169 17.75 0.87 5.76
N ILE A 170 17.30 2.11 5.96
CA ILE A 170 17.64 3.26 5.12
C ILE A 170 19.15 3.50 5.11
N LEU A 171 19.79 3.47 6.27
CA LEU A 171 21.23 3.74 6.41
C LEU A 171 22.12 2.61 5.87
N ASN A 172 21.59 1.41 5.66
CA ASN A 172 22.38 0.23 5.24
C ASN A 172 21.93 -0.36 3.90
N ALA A 173 20.95 0.21 3.23
CA ALA A 173 20.59 -0.16 1.86
C ALA A 173 21.59 0.41 0.86
N ASP A 174 21.85 -0.31 -0.24
CA ASP A 174 22.69 0.17 -1.34
C ASP A 174 21.98 1.25 -2.18
N LEU A 175 20.61 1.23 -2.16
CA LEU A 175 19.77 2.25 -2.76
C LEU A 175 18.43 2.33 -2.03
N ASN A 176 17.95 3.56 -1.80
CA ASN A 176 16.62 3.84 -1.30
C ASN A 176 15.76 4.43 -2.41
N ILE A 177 14.68 3.74 -2.80
CA ILE A 177 13.73 4.21 -3.82
C ILE A 177 12.50 4.75 -3.10
N ILE A 178 12.42 6.05 -2.92
CA ILE A 178 11.39 6.72 -2.13
C ILE A 178 10.21 7.06 -3.03
N VAL A 179 8.98 6.79 -2.55
CA VAL A 179 7.77 6.87 -3.38
C VAL A 179 7.35 8.31 -3.70
N ASN A 180 7.57 9.25 -2.78
CA ASN A 180 7.12 10.62 -2.94
C ASN A 180 7.99 11.61 -2.15
N GLN A 181 7.78 12.89 -2.42
CA GLN A 181 8.54 13.98 -1.79
C GLN A 181 8.23 14.10 -0.28
N GLU A 182 7.02 13.78 0.15
CA GLU A 182 6.60 13.82 1.56
C GLU A 182 7.38 12.78 2.39
N GLY A 183 7.52 11.56 1.87
CA GLY A 183 8.36 10.52 2.45
C GLY A 183 9.83 10.93 2.51
N LEU A 184 10.35 11.53 1.43
CA LEU A 184 11.73 12.04 1.41
C LEU A 184 11.93 13.14 2.47
N ASN A 185 11.02 14.10 2.56
CA ASN A 185 11.09 15.18 3.54
C ASN A 185 11.01 14.64 4.98
N LEU A 186 10.19 13.59 5.21
CA LEU A 186 10.15 12.92 6.50
C LEU A 186 11.51 12.31 6.87
N TYR A 187 12.12 11.56 5.95
CA TYR A 187 13.42 10.93 6.20
C TYR A 187 14.54 11.94 6.41
N LYS A 188 14.61 13.02 5.61
CA LYS A 188 15.56 14.11 5.81
C LYS A 188 15.43 14.76 7.19
N ARG A 189 14.20 14.93 7.67
CA ARG A 189 13.93 15.49 9.00
C ARG A 189 14.30 14.55 10.15
N LYS A 190 14.13 13.23 9.95
CA LYS A 190 14.33 12.21 11.01
C LYS A 190 15.73 11.60 11.04
N ILE A 191 16.51 11.70 9.96
CA ILE A 191 17.85 11.13 9.84
C ILE A 191 18.85 12.26 9.63
N PRO A 192 19.73 12.54 10.63
CA PRO A 192 20.80 13.52 10.46
C PRO A 192 21.68 13.20 9.25
N ASP A 193 22.13 14.24 8.54
CA ASP A 193 23.00 14.14 7.37
C ASP A 193 22.49 13.18 6.27
N PHE A 194 21.17 13.02 6.14
CA PHE A 194 20.53 12.08 5.20
C PHE A 194 21.12 12.19 3.78
N GLU A 195 21.23 13.41 3.25
CA GLU A 195 21.69 13.63 1.86
C GLU A 195 23.16 13.26 1.65
N LYS A 196 23.97 13.28 2.72
CA LYS A 196 25.38 12.90 2.65
C LYS A 196 25.62 11.40 2.86
N THR A 197 24.73 10.75 3.60
CA THR A 197 24.92 9.36 4.06
C THR A 197 24.05 8.33 3.35
N VAL A 198 22.97 8.78 2.68
CA VAL A 198 21.97 7.89 2.08
C VAL A 198 21.92 8.05 0.56
N LYS A 199 22.17 6.97 -0.18
CA LYS A 199 21.92 6.93 -1.62
C LYS A 199 20.42 6.75 -1.86
N TYR A 200 19.79 7.69 -2.56
CA TYR A 200 18.35 7.64 -2.80
C TYR A 200 17.95 8.16 -4.18
N THR A 201 16.77 7.78 -4.60
CA THR A 201 16.06 8.34 -5.77
C THR A 201 14.56 8.36 -5.49
N LEU A 202 13.82 9.19 -6.25
CA LEU A 202 12.37 9.23 -6.22
C LEU A 202 11.81 8.36 -7.36
N LEU A 203 10.94 7.41 -7.02
CA LEU A 203 10.16 6.66 -7.99
C LEU A 203 8.79 6.33 -7.40
N SER A 204 7.77 6.99 -7.92
CA SER A 204 6.39 6.87 -7.41
C SER A 204 5.75 5.52 -7.73
N ASN A 205 4.55 5.31 -7.18
CA ASN A 205 3.64 4.28 -7.65
C ASN A 205 3.06 4.68 -9.02
N GLY A 206 2.68 3.66 -9.79
CA GLY A 206 2.03 3.83 -11.08
C GLY A 206 0.51 3.73 -10.99
N VAL A 207 -0.12 3.98 -12.14
CA VAL A 207 -1.53 3.73 -12.41
C VAL A 207 -1.66 3.05 -13.76
N ASP A 208 -2.64 2.17 -13.93
CA ASP A 208 -2.99 1.58 -15.21
C ASP A 208 -4.02 2.47 -15.90
N ILE A 209 -3.53 3.50 -16.62
CA ILE A 209 -4.37 4.53 -17.23
C ILE A 209 -5.40 3.90 -18.18
N GLU A 210 -4.98 2.94 -19.00
CA GLU A 210 -5.84 2.31 -20.00
C GLU A 210 -7.05 1.62 -19.38
N SER A 211 -6.88 1.01 -18.21
CA SER A 211 -8.00 0.38 -17.49
C SER A 211 -9.07 1.38 -17.07
N TYR A 212 -8.70 2.62 -16.79
CA TYR A 212 -9.66 3.66 -16.39
C TYR A 212 -10.26 4.46 -17.56
N GLN A 213 -9.86 4.15 -18.80
CA GLN A 213 -10.41 4.73 -20.02
C GLN A 213 -11.37 3.78 -20.75
N LYS A 214 -11.47 2.52 -20.31
CA LYS A 214 -12.37 1.53 -20.85
C LYS A 214 -13.81 1.72 -20.37
N LYS A 215 -14.78 1.25 -21.16
CA LYS A 215 -16.17 1.14 -20.73
C LYS A 215 -16.37 -0.18 -20.00
N TYR A 216 -17.07 -0.14 -18.89
CA TYR A 216 -17.42 -1.30 -18.08
C TYR A 216 -18.92 -1.37 -17.83
N PRO A 217 -19.49 -2.56 -17.56
CA PRO A 217 -20.82 -2.70 -17.01
C PRO A 217 -20.93 -1.87 -15.71
N ILE A 218 -22.06 -1.22 -15.54
CA ILE A 218 -22.31 -0.36 -14.37
C ILE A 218 -22.62 -1.25 -13.16
N PRO A 219 -21.85 -1.21 -12.08
CA PRO A 219 -22.19 -1.89 -10.83
C PRO A 219 -23.56 -1.47 -10.31
N GLU A 220 -24.33 -2.39 -9.74
CA GLU A 220 -25.73 -2.16 -9.33
C GLU A 220 -25.91 -0.90 -8.47
N LEU A 221 -25.10 -0.72 -7.44
CA LEU A 221 -25.16 0.46 -6.57
C LEU A 221 -24.87 1.78 -7.31
N LEU A 222 -24.10 1.74 -8.40
CA LEU A 222 -23.75 2.91 -9.21
C LEU A 222 -24.78 3.22 -10.31
N GLN A 223 -25.84 2.41 -10.48
CA GLN A 223 -27.00 2.75 -11.31
C GLN A 223 -27.87 3.85 -10.69
N ARG A 224 -27.65 4.15 -9.40
CA ARG A 224 -28.28 5.27 -8.72
C ARG A 224 -27.73 6.60 -9.23
N PRO A 225 -28.53 7.67 -9.26
CA PRO A 225 -28.03 9.00 -9.64
C PRO A 225 -27.08 9.57 -8.57
N ASN A 226 -26.26 10.53 -8.95
CA ASN A 226 -25.44 11.35 -8.04
C ASN A 226 -24.62 10.51 -7.05
N THR A 227 -23.78 9.60 -7.55
CA THR A 227 -23.01 8.66 -6.75
C THR A 227 -21.65 9.23 -6.34
N PHE A 228 -21.38 9.22 -5.05
CA PHE A 228 -20.08 9.53 -4.44
C PHE A 228 -19.41 8.25 -3.99
N LEU A 229 -18.23 7.97 -4.50
CA LEU A 229 -17.54 6.70 -4.28
C LEU A 229 -16.22 6.88 -3.52
N TYR A 230 -16.04 6.12 -2.46
CA TYR A 230 -14.74 5.84 -1.87
C TYR A 230 -14.35 4.38 -2.13
N VAL A 231 -13.13 4.14 -2.64
CA VAL A 231 -12.53 2.81 -2.72
C VAL A 231 -11.16 2.86 -2.04
N GLY A 232 -11.03 2.17 -0.91
CA GLY A 232 -9.77 2.17 -0.18
C GLY A 232 -9.80 1.37 1.11
N ALA A 233 -8.62 1.18 1.72
CA ALA A 233 -8.45 0.42 2.96
C ALA A 233 -8.10 1.30 4.18
N TRP A 234 -8.06 2.62 4.04
CA TRP A 234 -7.76 3.53 5.14
C TRP A 234 -9.00 3.89 5.94
N GLU A 235 -8.79 4.36 7.16
CA GLU A 235 -9.85 4.80 8.08
C GLU A 235 -10.68 5.93 7.47
N VAL A 236 -11.99 5.78 7.59
CA VAL A 236 -13.01 6.68 7.03
C VAL A 236 -13.63 7.49 8.15
N GLU A 237 -13.84 8.79 7.93
CA GLU A 237 -14.56 9.68 8.84
C GLU A 237 -16.08 9.45 8.70
N TRP A 238 -16.60 8.51 9.47
CA TRP A 238 -18.00 8.10 9.38
C TRP A 238 -18.98 9.20 9.76
N ASN A 239 -18.64 10.06 10.75
CA ASN A 239 -19.53 11.16 11.15
C ASN A 239 -19.69 12.18 10.02
N LEU A 240 -18.63 12.43 9.24
CA LEU A 240 -18.71 13.24 8.03
C LEU A 240 -19.70 12.64 7.02
N LEU A 241 -19.65 11.33 6.82
CA LEU A 241 -20.53 10.64 5.87
C LEU A 241 -21.99 10.61 6.35
N PHE A 242 -22.24 10.46 7.65
CA PHE A 242 -23.58 10.55 8.22
C PHE A 242 -24.18 11.95 8.04
N GLU A 243 -23.39 12.99 8.32
CA GLU A 243 -23.83 14.37 8.12
C GLU A 243 -24.04 14.68 6.63
N SER A 244 -23.15 14.20 5.76
CA SER A 244 -23.28 14.35 4.31
C SER A 244 -24.53 13.67 3.77
N ALA A 245 -24.80 12.42 4.16
CA ALA A 245 -25.99 11.68 3.73
C ALA A 245 -27.29 12.33 4.21
N LYS A 246 -27.31 12.87 5.43
CA LYS A 246 -28.43 13.61 5.99
C LYS A 246 -28.68 14.93 5.24
N THR A 247 -27.62 15.68 4.95
CA THR A 247 -27.71 17.02 4.34
C THR A 247 -27.99 16.96 2.84
N LEU A 248 -27.58 15.85 2.19
CA LEU A 248 -27.69 15.62 0.75
C LEU A 248 -28.54 14.37 0.44
N PRO A 249 -29.86 14.37 0.73
CA PRO A 249 -30.69 13.17 0.65
C PRO A 249 -30.83 12.60 -0.76
N ASN A 250 -30.62 13.41 -1.80
CA ASN A 250 -30.67 12.99 -3.21
C ASN A 250 -29.32 12.53 -3.77
N PHE A 251 -28.27 12.42 -2.93
CA PHE A 251 -26.93 11.99 -3.30
C PHE A 251 -26.65 10.65 -2.63
N ASN A 252 -26.01 9.75 -3.35
CA ASN A 252 -25.73 8.37 -2.88
C ASN A 252 -24.26 8.21 -2.54
N PHE A 253 -23.93 7.93 -1.29
CA PHE A 253 -22.58 7.73 -0.78
C PHE A 253 -22.28 6.24 -0.69
N ILE A 254 -21.27 5.78 -1.42
CA ILE A 254 -20.89 4.37 -1.53
C ILE A 254 -19.45 4.20 -1.04
N ILE A 255 -19.27 3.45 0.03
CA ILE A 255 -17.99 3.25 0.69
C ILE A 255 -17.54 1.81 0.53
N VAL A 256 -16.58 1.60 -0.37
CA VAL A 256 -15.95 0.31 -0.63
C VAL A 256 -14.67 0.23 0.20
N CYS A 257 -14.72 -0.51 1.32
CA CYS A 257 -13.61 -0.63 2.25
C CYS A 257 -13.52 -2.05 2.80
N PRO A 258 -12.36 -2.76 2.66
CA PRO A 258 -12.20 -4.12 3.18
C PRO A 258 -12.04 -4.18 4.69
N ASN A 259 -11.81 -3.05 5.35
CA ASN A 259 -11.75 -2.97 6.80
C ASN A 259 -13.18 -2.80 7.33
N TYR A 260 -13.68 -3.83 8.01
CA TYR A 260 -15.02 -3.82 8.58
C TYR A 260 -15.11 -2.76 9.69
N PRO A 261 -16.03 -1.81 9.60
CA PRO A 261 -16.24 -0.82 10.65
C PRO A 261 -16.91 -1.48 11.87
N ASP A 262 -16.87 -0.77 13.00
CA ASP A 262 -17.52 -1.23 14.23
C ASP A 262 -19.02 -1.49 14.02
N ASP A 263 -19.58 -2.45 14.76
CA ASP A 263 -20.99 -2.83 14.63
C ASP A 263 -21.96 -1.66 14.83
N SER A 264 -21.62 -0.71 15.70
CA SER A 264 -22.38 0.52 15.92
C SER A 264 -22.48 1.38 14.65
N ILE A 265 -21.39 1.47 13.89
CA ILE A 265 -21.33 2.19 12.61
C ILE A 265 -22.21 1.47 11.58
N ILE A 266 -22.11 0.14 11.48
CA ILE A 266 -22.96 -0.66 10.59
C ILE A 266 -24.43 -0.49 10.90
N GLN A 267 -24.81 -0.47 12.18
CA GLN A 267 -26.22 -0.22 12.58
C GLN A 267 -26.66 1.21 12.21
N THR A 268 -25.76 2.19 12.39
CA THR A 268 -26.07 3.59 12.03
C THR A 268 -26.27 3.75 10.52
N ILE A 269 -25.44 3.10 9.69
CA ILE A 269 -25.58 3.14 8.22
C ILE A 269 -26.99 2.70 7.78
N LYS A 270 -27.60 1.72 8.43
CA LYS A 270 -28.95 1.23 8.09
C LYS A 270 -30.06 2.28 8.22
N ASN A 271 -29.80 3.36 8.97
CA ASN A 271 -30.75 4.48 9.11
C ASN A 271 -30.75 5.42 7.92
N TYR A 272 -29.84 5.24 6.95
CA TYR A 272 -29.72 6.09 5.76
C TYR A 272 -30.05 5.29 4.50
N SER A 273 -30.99 5.79 3.70
CA SER A 273 -31.37 5.16 2.42
C SER A 273 -30.37 5.44 1.30
N ASN A 274 -29.41 6.36 1.52
CA ASN A 274 -28.46 6.88 0.56
C ASN A 274 -26.98 6.74 0.99
N LEU A 275 -26.70 5.93 2.02
CA LEU A 275 -25.34 5.59 2.45
C LEU A 275 -25.16 4.07 2.45
N PHE A 276 -24.16 3.60 1.71
CA PHE A 276 -23.92 2.18 1.47
C PHE A 276 -22.49 1.79 1.84
N TYR A 277 -22.34 0.69 2.56
CA TYR A 277 -21.06 0.07 2.84
C TYR A 277 -20.91 -1.24 2.06
N VAL A 278 -19.76 -1.39 1.38
CA VAL A 278 -19.38 -2.60 0.64
C VAL A 278 -18.08 -3.14 1.25
N PRO A 279 -18.03 -4.41 1.71
CA PRO A 279 -16.87 -4.97 2.44
C PRO A 279 -15.67 -5.29 1.54
N GLY A 280 -15.47 -4.53 0.49
CA GLY A 280 -14.40 -4.69 -0.50
C GLY A 280 -14.90 -5.29 -1.82
N ILE A 281 -14.08 -5.11 -2.83
CA ILE A 281 -14.26 -5.64 -4.20
C ILE A 281 -12.94 -6.22 -4.67
N LYS A 282 -12.96 -7.03 -5.73
CA LYS A 282 -11.73 -7.53 -6.33
C LYS A 282 -10.97 -6.38 -7.03
N PRO A 283 -9.62 -6.42 -7.04
CA PRO A 283 -8.82 -5.37 -7.68
C PRO A 283 -9.18 -5.11 -9.15
N GLU A 284 -9.53 -6.15 -9.89
CA GLU A 284 -9.96 -6.07 -11.29
C GLU A 284 -11.31 -5.38 -11.49
N GLU A 285 -12.14 -5.28 -10.45
CA GLU A 285 -13.43 -4.59 -10.47
C GLU A 285 -13.30 -3.08 -10.21
N VAL A 286 -12.21 -2.65 -9.55
CA VAL A 286 -11.99 -1.24 -9.16
C VAL A 286 -12.15 -0.26 -10.32
N PRO A 287 -11.61 -0.52 -11.55
CA PRO A 287 -11.83 0.37 -12.68
C PRO A 287 -13.32 0.55 -13.02
N ALA A 288 -14.12 -0.54 -12.99
CA ALA A 288 -15.55 -0.45 -13.27
C ALA A 288 -16.30 0.43 -12.27
N TRP A 289 -15.92 0.39 -11.00
CA TRP A 289 -16.52 1.24 -9.97
C TRP A 289 -16.12 2.71 -10.14
N ILE A 290 -14.83 3.00 -10.32
CA ILE A 290 -14.34 4.38 -10.45
C ILE A 290 -14.86 5.04 -11.74
N THR A 291 -14.86 4.32 -12.87
CA THR A 291 -15.31 4.90 -14.15
C THR A 291 -16.82 5.17 -14.20
N ASN A 292 -17.61 4.45 -13.41
CA ASN A 292 -19.08 4.59 -13.40
C ASN A 292 -19.63 5.45 -12.24
N CYS A 293 -18.83 5.86 -11.26
CA CYS A 293 -19.31 6.82 -10.25
C CYS A 293 -19.37 8.25 -10.81
N SER A 294 -20.12 9.13 -10.14
CA SER A 294 -20.17 10.55 -10.49
C SER A 294 -18.95 11.30 -9.94
N VAL A 295 -18.62 11.11 -8.67
CA VAL A 295 -17.53 11.79 -7.96
C VAL A 295 -16.77 10.79 -7.11
N VAL A 296 -15.45 10.87 -7.06
CA VAL A 296 -14.62 10.13 -6.11
C VAL A 296 -14.42 10.98 -4.86
N ILE A 297 -14.69 10.42 -3.69
CA ILE A 297 -14.45 11.09 -2.41
C ILE A 297 -13.33 10.39 -1.65
N VAL A 298 -12.57 11.14 -0.85
CA VAL A 298 -11.55 10.62 0.04
C VAL A 298 -11.78 11.20 1.44
N PRO A 299 -12.70 10.58 2.23
CA PRO A 299 -13.14 11.08 3.52
C PRO A 299 -12.26 10.50 4.64
N TYR A 300 -11.00 10.93 4.76
CA TYR A 300 -10.11 10.47 5.81
C TYR A 300 -10.51 11.01 7.19
N VAL A 301 -10.11 10.31 8.25
CA VAL A 301 -10.29 10.79 9.62
C VAL A 301 -9.52 12.09 9.85
N THR A 302 -9.99 12.89 10.79
CA THR A 302 -9.36 14.15 11.18
C THR A 302 -7.90 13.92 11.55
N ASP A 303 -7.02 14.84 11.11
CA ASP A 303 -5.55 14.77 11.31
C ASP A 303 -4.83 13.58 10.66
N PHE A 304 -5.52 12.79 9.83
CA PHE A 304 -4.91 11.65 9.13
C PHE A 304 -3.59 12.02 8.43
N TYR A 305 -3.62 13.03 7.61
CA TYR A 305 -2.47 13.49 6.84
C TYR A 305 -1.33 14.03 7.71
N LYS A 306 -1.63 14.67 8.86
CA LYS A 306 -0.60 15.17 9.78
C LYS A 306 0.19 14.02 10.40
N ASN A 307 -0.48 12.93 10.73
CA ASN A 307 0.11 11.74 11.33
C ASN A 307 0.74 10.80 10.29
N ARG A 308 0.24 10.81 9.06
CA ARG A 308 0.69 9.92 7.97
C ARG A 308 0.88 10.69 6.67
N PRO A 309 2.04 11.32 6.46
CA PRO A 309 2.32 12.09 5.23
C PRO A 309 2.52 11.15 4.04
N LEU A 310 1.42 10.67 3.46
CA LEU A 310 1.44 9.69 2.37
C LEU A 310 1.63 10.33 0.98
N GLY A 311 1.46 11.65 0.87
CA GLY A 311 1.43 12.34 -0.42
C GLY A 311 0.19 11.95 -1.26
N ILE A 312 0.26 12.14 -2.57
CA ILE A 312 -0.81 11.77 -3.48
C ILE A 312 -0.82 10.24 -3.66
N THR A 313 -1.85 9.58 -3.17
CA THR A 313 -1.98 8.12 -3.21
C THR A 313 -2.57 7.60 -4.52
N ALA A 314 -2.49 6.28 -4.75
CA ALA A 314 -2.94 5.64 -5.99
C ALA A 314 -4.40 5.93 -6.36
N LYS A 315 -5.31 6.08 -5.38
CA LYS A 315 -6.73 6.36 -5.63
C LYS A 315 -6.97 7.69 -6.34
N TYR A 316 -6.14 8.69 -6.06
CA TYR A 316 -6.21 9.99 -6.77
C TYR A 316 -5.83 9.81 -8.23
N TYR A 317 -4.72 9.13 -8.52
CA TYR A 317 -4.29 8.85 -9.90
C TYR A 317 -5.30 8.01 -10.67
N GLN A 318 -5.96 7.07 -10.00
CA GLN A 318 -7.04 6.25 -10.59
C GLN A 318 -8.25 7.11 -10.98
N ALA A 319 -8.68 8.00 -10.08
CA ALA A 319 -9.78 8.92 -10.36
C ALA A 319 -9.43 9.94 -11.46
N MET A 320 -8.19 10.48 -11.45
CA MET A 320 -7.68 11.36 -12.51
C MET A 320 -7.68 10.65 -13.86
N ALA A 321 -7.20 9.38 -13.92
CA ALA A 321 -7.18 8.59 -15.15
C ALA A 321 -8.58 8.34 -15.71
N ALA A 322 -9.59 8.23 -14.85
CA ALA A 322 -10.99 8.12 -15.20
C ALA A 322 -11.65 9.47 -15.52
N GLY A 323 -10.94 10.59 -15.38
CA GLY A 323 -11.51 11.94 -15.57
C GLY A 323 -12.60 12.30 -14.56
N LYS A 324 -12.58 11.70 -13.36
CA LYS A 324 -13.61 11.91 -12.33
C LYS A 324 -13.27 13.09 -11.44
N PRO A 325 -14.24 13.96 -11.10
CA PRO A 325 -14.06 14.95 -10.05
C PRO A 325 -13.73 14.22 -8.72
N ILE A 326 -12.89 14.87 -7.90
CA ILE A 326 -12.41 14.32 -6.63
C ILE A 326 -12.66 15.35 -5.54
N VAL A 327 -13.15 14.93 -4.38
CA VAL A 327 -13.25 15.75 -3.17
C VAL A 327 -12.54 15.03 -2.03
N ALA A 328 -11.57 15.69 -1.40
CA ALA A 328 -10.81 15.16 -0.28
C ALA A 328 -11.15 15.86 1.04
N TYR A 329 -11.12 15.09 2.13
CA TYR A 329 -11.24 15.58 3.49
C TYR A 329 -10.02 15.21 4.30
N CYS A 330 -9.44 16.18 5.03
CA CYS A 330 -8.28 16.00 5.93
C CYS A 330 -7.06 15.30 5.31
N ASP A 331 -6.77 15.60 4.04
CA ASP A 331 -5.58 15.11 3.34
C ASP A 331 -4.57 16.24 3.06
N THR A 332 -3.49 15.92 2.37
CA THR A 332 -2.41 16.88 2.09
C THR A 332 -2.90 18.10 1.31
N PRO A 333 -2.55 19.33 1.73
CA PRO A 333 -2.95 20.55 1.01
C PRO A 333 -2.36 20.64 -0.41
N LYS A 334 -1.32 19.87 -0.74
CA LYS A 334 -0.74 19.81 -2.09
C LYS A 334 -1.70 19.29 -3.15
N LEU A 335 -2.74 18.57 -2.77
CA LEU A 335 -3.81 18.17 -3.70
C LEU A 335 -4.47 19.35 -4.38
N LYS A 336 -4.48 20.54 -3.76
CA LYS A 336 -5.01 21.78 -4.34
C LYS A 336 -4.19 22.24 -5.55
N ASP A 337 -2.89 22.01 -5.56
CA ASP A 337 -1.99 22.36 -6.68
C ASP A 337 -2.34 21.52 -7.92
N GLU A 338 -2.89 20.31 -7.71
CA GLU A 338 -3.41 19.42 -8.75
C GLU A 338 -4.87 19.68 -9.11
N GLY A 339 -5.48 20.74 -8.56
CA GLY A 339 -6.88 21.07 -8.78
C GLY A 339 -7.88 20.17 -8.05
N ILE A 340 -7.47 19.48 -6.99
CA ILE A 340 -8.33 18.65 -6.13
C ILE A 340 -8.73 19.45 -4.90
N PRO A 341 -10.03 19.72 -4.67
CA PRO A 341 -10.50 20.36 -3.44
C PRO A 341 -10.14 19.52 -2.21
N VAL A 342 -9.47 20.14 -1.25
CA VAL A 342 -9.21 19.56 0.07
C VAL A 342 -9.88 20.43 1.11
N THR A 343 -10.73 19.82 1.91
CA THR A 343 -11.52 20.48 2.94
C THR A 343 -11.12 19.99 4.33
N TYR A 344 -11.41 20.78 5.35
CA TYR A 344 -11.04 20.47 6.73
C TYR A 344 -12.23 20.64 7.70
N THR A 345 -13.41 21.01 7.17
CA THR A 345 -14.68 21.03 7.90
C THR A 345 -15.73 20.21 7.17
N TYR A 346 -16.69 19.65 7.88
CA TYR A 346 -17.80 18.88 7.30
C TYR A 346 -18.62 19.77 6.36
N LYS A 347 -18.88 21.02 6.75
CA LYS A 347 -19.63 21.98 5.94
C LYS A 347 -18.96 22.20 4.58
N ASP A 348 -17.65 22.46 4.56
CA ASP A 348 -16.92 22.70 3.32
C ASP A 348 -16.89 21.45 2.42
N PHE A 349 -16.72 20.25 3.03
CA PHE A 349 -16.78 19.00 2.28
C PHE A 349 -18.12 18.78 1.60
N ILE A 350 -19.22 18.97 2.34
CA ILE A 350 -20.59 18.84 1.82
C ILE A 350 -20.84 19.84 0.67
N GLU A 351 -20.37 21.07 0.83
CA GLU A 351 -20.50 22.08 -0.21
C GLU A 351 -19.69 21.75 -1.47
N GLU A 352 -18.46 21.24 -1.31
CA GLU A 352 -17.65 20.79 -2.45
C GLU A 352 -18.25 19.54 -3.12
N CYS A 353 -18.87 18.63 -2.38
CA CYS A 353 -19.65 17.54 -2.97
C CYS A 353 -20.79 18.07 -3.84
N ARG A 354 -21.55 19.07 -3.35
CA ARG A 354 -22.65 19.69 -4.11
C ARG A 354 -22.18 20.32 -5.42
N LYS A 355 -21.04 21.02 -5.40
CA LYS A 355 -20.45 21.61 -6.61
C LYS A 355 -19.90 20.56 -7.58
N SER A 356 -19.24 19.53 -7.03
CA SER A 356 -18.55 18.52 -7.84
C SER A 356 -19.49 17.63 -8.63
N ILE A 357 -20.74 17.44 -8.20
CA ILE A 357 -21.72 16.59 -8.90
C ILE A 357 -22.11 17.14 -10.30
N GLU A 358 -22.01 18.45 -10.49
CA GLU A 358 -22.30 19.09 -11.76
C GLU A 358 -21.19 18.89 -12.82
N ILE A 359 -20.03 18.41 -12.38
CA ILE A 359 -18.86 18.21 -13.24
C ILE A 359 -18.90 16.80 -13.83
N LYS A 360 -19.25 16.67 -15.11
CA LYS A 360 -19.32 15.37 -15.80
C LYS A 360 -17.96 14.74 -16.04
N SER A 361 -16.94 15.56 -16.33
CA SER A 361 -15.55 15.11 -16.53
C SER A 361 -14.60 16.24 -16.16
N LYS A 362 -13.49 15.90 -15.52
CA LYS A 362 -12.47 16.85 -15.07
C LYS A 362 -11.12 16.52 -15.67
N ALA A 363 -10.52 17.50 -16.36
CA ALA A 363 -9.12 17.45 -16.72
C ALA A 363 -8.27 17.94 -15.52
N TYR A 364 -7.14 17.29 -15.31
CA TYR A 364 -6.18 17.65 -14.28
C TYR A 364 -4.88 18.15 -14.92
N ASN A 365 -4.20 19.10 -14.28
CA ASN A 365 -2.92 19.63 -14.74
C ASN A 365 -1.75 18.65 -14.56
N PHE A 366 -2.05 17.44 -14.15
CA PHE A 366 -1.08 16.40 -13.85
C PHE A 366 -0.90 15.46 -15.05
N ASP A 367 0.32 15.37 -15.60
CA ASP A 367 0.62 14.39 -16.65
C ASP A 367 0.76 12.98 -16.06
N LEU A 368 -0.29 12.19 -16.27
CA LEU A 368 -0.33 10.79 -15.82
C LEU A 368 0.55 9.85 -16.64
N LYS A 369 1.03 10.25 -17.84
CA LYS A 369 1.84 9.36 -18.72
C LYS A 369 3.09 8.86 -18.01
N ASP A 370 3.77 9.73 -17.26
CA ASP A 370 4.92 9.33 -16.45
C ASP A 370 4.59 8.37 -15.33
N ARG A 371 3.31 8.25 -14.95
CA ARG A 371 2.79 7.37 -13.91
C ARG A 371 2.23 6.06 -14.45
N GLN A 372 2.22 5.83 -15.76
CA GLN A 372 1.83 4.53 -16.31
C GLN A 372 2.73 3.43 -15.73
N TRP A 373 2.13 2.32 -15.28
CA TRP A 373 2.87 1.23 -14.65
C TRP A 373 4.03 0.72 -15.52
N SER A 374 3.86 0.64 -16.84
CA SER A 374 4.93 0.24 -17.75
C SER A 374 6.18 1.14 -17.67
N ASN A 375 5.98 2.45 -17.52
CA ASN A 375 7.09 3.40 -17.35
C ASN A 375 7.74 3.28 -15.96
N ILE A 376 6.92 3.12 -14.92
CA ILE A 376 7.40 2.99 -13.54
C ILE A 376 8.19 1.67 -13.37
N THR A 377 7.68 0.56 -13.87
CA THR A 377 8.37 -0.74 -13.76
C THR A 377 9.66 -0.76 -14.59
N ARG A 378 9.67 -0.16 -15.79
CA ARG A 378 10.89 -0.01 -16.59
C ARG A 378 11.95 0.79 -15.85
N LYS A 379 11.60 1.99 -15.34
CA LYS A 379 12.53 2.82 -14.54
C LYS A 379 13.05 2.07 -13.29
N PHE A 380 12.18 1.30 -12.64
CA PHE A 380 12.56 0.47 -11.50
C PHE A 380 13.62 -0.57 -11.90
N MET A 381 13.41 -1.29 -12.98
CA MET A 381 14.36 -2.31 -13.47
C MET A 381 15.70 -1.67 -13.90
N GLU A 382 15.67 -0.50 -14.54
CA GLU A 382 16.89 0.27 -14.89
C GLU A 382 17.69 0.65 -13.62
N LEU A 383 17.00 1.10 -12.56
CA LEU A 383 17.65 1.40 -11.27
C LEU A 383 18.29 0.16 -10.64
N LEU A 384 17.64 -1.00 -10.70
CA LEU A 384 18.23 -2.24 -10.17
C LEU A 384 19.45 -2.68 -11.00
N ASN A 385 19.38 -2.60 -12.33
CA ASN A 385 20.50 -2.95 -13.21
C ASN A 385 21.70 -2.02 -13.02
N SER A 386 21.48 -0.75 -12.66
CA SER A 386 22.56 0.20 -12.38
C SER A 386 23.35 -0.08 -11.10
N LEU A 387 22.94 -1.08 -10.31
CA LEU A 387 23.62 -1.50 -9.08
C LEU A 387 24.63 -2.63 -9.32
N GLU A 388 24.56 -3.28 -10.48
CA GLU A 388 25.55 -4.28 -10.88
C GLU A 388 26.91 -3.61 -11.12
#